data_a7c985f4c05585124d71e1e1eba0e9e7
#
_entry.id   a7c985f4c05585124d71e1e1eba0e9e7
#
_cell.length_a   1.000
_cell.length_b   1.000
_cell.length_c   1.000
_cell.angle_alpha   90.00
_cell.angle_beta   90.00
_cell.angle_gamma   90.00
#
_symmetry.space_group_name_H-M   'P 1'
#
loop_
_entity.id
_entity.type
_entity.pdbx_description
1 polymer ?
#
loop_
_entity_poly.entity_id
_entity_poly.type
_entity_poly.pdbx_seq_one_letter_code
_entity_poly.pdbx_strand_id
1 'polypeptide(L)'
;MVAARTPNVLHAAERRSGAGSVVKRKAKSRTPDWSAKLRPELEPEIATDKRFGDRLLLPTPLLVAEEVARVPPGATLSVSQLRSQLAERFGAERTCPLMTGMFVKILAGVVAEDLAQRRQPRWPVWRLVNDNGTLSTTWPLDALYRATRLREEGVKLGRRAGAWQVLPT
;
A
#
# COMPACT_ATOMS: atom_id res chain seq x y z
N MET A 1 -77.17 -36.52 -35.14
CA MET A 1 -77.71 -36.89 -33.83
C MET A 1 -76.76 -36.49 -32.71
N VAL A 2 -77.23 -35.58 -31.92
CA VAL A 2 -76.96 -35.44 -30.49
C VAL A 2 -75.54 -34.99 -30.08
N ALA A 3 -75.39 -33.78 -29.80
CA ALA A 3 -75.48 -33.01 -28.54
C ALA A 3 -74.18 -33.09 -27.71
N ALA A 4 -73.57 -31.93 -27.60
CA ALA A 4 -73.61 -31.02 -26.48
C ALA A 4 -72.84 -31.49 -25.25
N ARG A 5 -71.85 -30.73 -24.86
CA ARG A 5 -71.87 -29.94 -23.61
C ARG A 5 -70.47 -29.37 -23.28
N THR A 6 -70.41 -28.08 -23.29
CA THR A 6 -69.55 -27.34 -22.35
C THR A 6 -70.16 -27.47 -20.94
N PRO A 7 -69.36 -27.33 -19.90
CA PRO A 7 -69.10 -26.06 -19.28
C PRO A 7 -67.68 -25.95 -18.77
N ASN A 8 -67.06 -24.74 -18.91
CA ASN A 8 -67.03 -23.74 -17.88
C ASN A 8 -66.39 -24.18 -16.57
N VAL A 9 -65.30 -23.71 -16.21
CA VAL A 9 -65.11 -22.91 -14.96
C VAL A 9 -63.78 -22.19 -14.95
N LEU A 10 -63.90 -20.90 -14.91
CA LEU A 10 -62.89 -19.97 -14.41
C LEU A 10 -62.27 -20.44 -13.09
N HIS A 11 -60.94 -20.47 -13.05
CA HIS A 11 -60.27 -20.14 -11.81
C HIS A 11 -59.09 -19.25 -12.13
N ALA A 12 -59.31 -17.99 -11.91
CA ALA A 12 -58.30 -16.97 -11.79
C ALA A 12 -57.44 -17.33 -10.58
N ALA A 13 -56.20 -17.67 -10.84
CA ALA A 13 -55.14 -17.68 -9.80
C ALA A 13 -54.29 -16.45 -10.04
N GLU A 14 -54.54 -15.43 -9.25
CA GLU A 14 -53.68 -14.28 -9.07
C GLU A 14 -52.28 -14.75 -8.73
N ARG A 15 -51.39 -14.65 -9.70
CA ARG A 15 -49.96 -14.70 -9.40
C ARG A 15 -49.52 -13.30 -8.94
N ARG A 16 -49.46 -13.18 -7.63
CA ARG A 16 -48.79 -12.04 -6.99
C ARG A 16 -47.41 -11.92 -7.56
N SER A 17 -47.19 -10.81 -8.30
CA SER A 17 -45.85 -10.35 -8.70
C SER A 17 -45.11 -9.93 -7.43
N GLY A 18 -44.31 -10.84 -6.92
CA GLY A 18 -43.27 -10.53 -5.96
C GLY A 18 -42.17 -9.79 -6.67
N ALA A 19 -42.25 -8.45 -6.68
CA ALA A 19 -41.12 -7.62 -7.05
C ALA A 19 -40.00 -7.83 -6.03
N GLY A 20 -39.16 -8.85 -6.28
CA GLY A 20 -37.92 -9.03 -5.59
C GLY A 20 -37.01 -7.83 -5.89
N SER A 21 -36.99 -6.87 -4.99
CA SER A 21 -36.02 -5.80 -4.96
C SER A 21 -34.63 -6.44 -4.92
N VAL A 22 -34.00 -6.54 -6.10
CA VAL A 22 -32.59 -6.87 -6.21
C VAL A 22 -31.84 -5.65 -5.70
N VAL A 23 -31.57 -5.65 -4.40
CA VAL A 23 -30.59 -4.74 -3.80
C VAL A 23 -29.25 -5.07 -4.45
N LYS A 24 -28.89 -4.33 -5.48
CA LYS A 24 -27.54 -4.28 -6.02
C LYS A 24 -26.64 -3.82 -4.87
N ARG A 25 -26.08 -4.77 -4.13
CA ARG A 25 -24.94 -4.50 -3.26
C ARG A 25 -23.84 -3.98 -4.18
N LYS A 26 -23.66 -2.67 -4.20
CA LYS A 26 -22.44 -2.07 -4.72
C LYS A 26 -21.31 -2.79 -4.04
N ALA A 27 -20.59 -3.63 -4.80
CA ALA A 27 -19.29 -4.12 -4.37
C ALA A 27 -18.45 -2.87 -4.12
N LYS A 28 -18.28 -2.51 -2.85
CA LYS A 28 -17.30 -1.50 -2.45
C LYS A 28 -15.97 -2.02 -2.98
N SER A 29 -15.46 -1.40 -4.03
CA SER A 29 -14.07 -1.54 -4.42
C SER A 29 -13.25 -1.25 -3.16
N ARG A 30 -12.69 -2.31 -2.55
CA ARG A 30 -11.94 -2.23 -1.29
C ARG A 30 -10.49 -1.87 -1.58
N THR A 31 -10.27 -0.91 -2.44
CA THR A 31 -8.95 -0.27 -2.49
C THR A 31 -8.77 0.46 -1.16
N PRO A 32 -7.76 0.10 -0.38
CA PRO A 32 -7.51 0.78 0.88
C PRO A 32 -7.28 2.27 0.61
N ASP A 33 -7.87 3.14 1.39
CA ASP A 33 -7.54 4.56 1.41
C ASP A 33 -6.20 4.71 2.15
N TRP A 34 -5.11 4.73 1.39
CA TRP A 34 -3.77 4.82 1.94
C TRP A 34 -3.47 6.21 2.48
N SER A 35 -4.02 7.25 1.86
CA SER A 35 -3.83 8.63 2.29
C SER A 35 -4.43 8.86 3.68
N ALA A 36 -5.58 8.26 3.99
CA ALA A 36 -6.17 8.32 5.34
C ALA A 36 -5.30 7.67 6.43
N LYS A 37 -4.35 6.81 6.06
CA LYS A 37 -3.44 6.15 7.01
C LYS A 37 -2.19 6.96 7.35
N LEU A 38 -1.98 8.10 6.71
CA LEU A 38 -0.83 8.96 7.00
C LEU A 38 -0.86 9.56 8.41
N ARG A 39 -2.06 9.82 8.95
CA ARG A 39 -2.27 10.29 10.32
C ARG A 39 -1.33 11.45 10.71
N PRO A 40 -1.51 12.63 10.09
CA PRO A 40 -0.61 13.76 10.28
C PRO A 40 -0.59 14.30 11.71
N GLU A 41 -1.57 13.91 12.53
CA GLU A 41 -1.66 14.27 13.95
C GLU A 41 -0.70 13.49 14.85
N LEU A 42 -0.03 12.43 14.31
CA LEU A 42 0.90 11.64 15.11
C LEU A 42 2.26 12.33 15.23
N GLU A 43 2.80 12.30 16.45
CA GLU A 43 4.16 12.75 16.76
C GLU A 43 5.07 11.54 17.00
N PRO A 44 6.37 11.62 16.61
CA PRO A 44 7.32 10.56 16.93
C PRO A 44 7.60 10.52 18.44
N GLU A 45 7.78 9.32 18.97
CA GLU A 45 8.02 9.08 20.39
C GLU A 45 9.29 8.25 20.58
N ILE A 46 10.04 8.50 21.64
CA ILE A 46 11.13 7.64 22.09
C ILE A 46 10.65 6.88 23.33
N ALA A 47 10.45 5.58 23.16
CA ALA A 47 10.07 4.66 24.22
C ALA A 47 11.30 3.88 24.71
N THR A 48 11.25 3.37 25.96
CA THR A 48 12.20 2.37 26.40
C THR A 48 11.70 1.00 26.00
N ASP A 49 12.52 0.27 25.21
CA ASP A 49 12.20 -1.10 24.84
C ASP A 49 12.30 -1.99 26.09
N LYS A 50 11.16 -2.51 26.55
CA LYS A 50 11.09 -3.37 27.74
C LYS A 50 11.91 -4.65 27.61
N ARG A 51 12.22 -5.09 26.39
CA ARG A 51 12.93 -6.32 26.10
C ARG A 51 14.45 -6.16 26.17
N PHE A 52 14.95 -5.00 25.75
CA PHE A 52 16.38 -4.74 25.59
C PHE A 52 16.87 -3.58 26.47
N GLY A 53 15.95 -2.79 27.03
CA GLY A 53 16.26 -1.64 27.87
C GLY A 53 16.78 -0.42 27.13
N ASP A 54 16.83 -0.48 25.79
CA ASP A 54 17.35 0.58 24.93
C ASP A 54 16.26 1.59 24.51
N ARG A 55 16.70 2.74 24.05
CA ARG A 55 15.83 3.81 23.53
C ARG A 55 15.38 3.47 22.12
N LEU A 56 14.08 3.24 21.97
CA LEU A 56 13.44 2.84 20.72
C LEU A 56 12.64 4.03 20.15
N LEU A 57 13.00 4.48 18.97
CA LEU A 57 12.18 5.46 18.23
C LEU A 57 10.93 4.77 17.67
N LEU A 58 9.78 5.28 18.01
CA LEU A 58 8.49 4.99 17.38
C LEU A 58 8.24 6.07 16.33
N PRO A 59 8.49 5.81 15.04
CA PRO A 59 8.36 6.81 13.99
C PRO A 59 6.89 7.07 13.67
N THR A 60 6.64 8.11 12.86
CA THR A 60 5.33 8.35 12.24
C THR A 60 5.42 8.15 10.73
N PRO A 61 4.29 7.99 10.01
CA PRO A 61 4.31 7.88 8.55
C PRO A 61 4.98 9.08 7.87
N LEU A 62 4.71 10.29 8.36
CA LEU A 62 5.27 11.52 7.79
C LEU A 62 6.76 11.66 8.07
N LEU A 63 7.23 11.26 9.25
CA LEU A 63 8.66 11.23 9.55
C LEU A 63 9.41 10.28 8.61
N VAL A 64 8.85 9.10 8.35
CA VAL A 64 9.41 8.16 7.37
C VAL A 64 9.40 8.77 5.96
N ALA A 65 8.32 9.47 5.60
CA ALA A 65 8.19 10.15 4.30
C ALA A 65 9.25 11.24 4.11
N GLU A 66 9.53 12.05 5.15
CA GLU A 66 10.58 13.07 5.13
C GLU A 66 11.96 12.46 4.88
N GLU A 67 12.27 11.35 5.54
CA GLU A 67 13.57 10.68 5.36
C GLU A 67 13.71 10.09 3.96
N VAL A 68 12.64 9.50 3.42
CA VAL A 68 12.58 9.01 2.03
C VAL A 68 12.78 10.15 1.04
N ALA A 69 12.19 11.32 1.30
CA ALA A 69 12.32 12.49 0.43
C ALA A 69 13.76 13.03 0.33
N ARG A 70 14.60 12.73 1.32
CA ARG A 70 16.02 13.14 1.34
C ARG A 70 16.93 12.29 0.45
N VAL A 71 16.47 11.11 0.05
CA VAL A 71 17.24 10.24 -0.84
C VAL A 71 17.36 10.90 -2.20
N PRO A 72 18.57 11.24 -2.68
CA PRO A 72 18.73 11.94 -3.95
C PRO A 72 18.43 11.04 -5.15
N PRO A 73 18.15 11.62 -6.34
CA PRO A 73 18.04 10.87 -7.58
C PRO A 73 19.32 10.04 -7.85
N GLY A 74 19.13 8.82 -8.33
CA GLY A 74 20.25 7.91 -8.62
C GLY A 74 20.79 7.16 -7.40
N ALA A 75 20.34 7.49 -6.20
CA ALA A 75 20.67 6.75 -4.98
C ALA A 75 19.51 5.83 -4.54
N THR A 76 19.85 4.81 -3.78
CA THR A 76 18.88 3.93 -3.12
C THR A 76 19.19 3.85 -1.63
N LEU A 77 18.16 3.60 -0.84
CA LEU A 77 18.23 3.45 0.61
C LEU A 77 17.57 2.15 1.02
N SER A 78 18.27 1.30 1.77
CA SER A 78 17.64 0.11 2.31
C SER A 78 16.75 0.45 3.51
N VAL A 79 15.78 -0.43 3.81
CA VAL A 79 14.88 -0.22 4.96
C VAL A 79 15.67 -0.21 6.29
N SER A 80 16.75 -0.99 6.40
CA SER A 80 17.63 -0.95 7.58
C SER A 80 18.40 0.35 7.69
N GLN A 81 18.95 0.86 6.58
CA GLN A 81 19.62 2.17 6.55
C GLN A 81 18.65 3.30 6.93
N LEU A 82 17.43 3.27 6.39
CA LEU A 82 16.37 4.21 6.77
C LEU A 82 16.14 4.22 8.30
N ARG A 83 16.05 3.04 8.91
CA ARG A 83 15.89 2.93 10.38
C ARG A 83 17.08 3.48 11.14
N SER A 84 18.31 3.20 10.67
CA SER A 84 19.53 3.71 11.33
C SER A 84 19.60 5.22 11.26
N GLN A 85 19.31 5.83 10.12
CA GLN A 85 19.30 7.29 9.94
C GLN A 85 18.25 7.96 10.83
N LEU A 86 17.05 7.37 10.94
CA LEU A 86 16.01 7.87 11.84
C LEU A 86 16.43 7.77 13.31
N ALA A 87 17.01 6.64 13.74
CA ALA A 87 17.49 6.47 15.11
C ALA A 87 18.58 7.49 15.45
N GLU A 88 19.57 7.67 14.59
CA GLU A 88 20.66 8.65 14.75
C GLU A 88 20.11 10.07 14.86
N ARG A 89 19.22 10.47 13.96
CA ARG A 89 18.59 11.80 13.93
C ARG A 89 17.84 12.14 15.22
N PHE A 90 17.24 11.16 15.88
CA PHE A 90 16.47 11.32 17.12
C PHE A 90 17.23 10.93 18.38
N GLY A 91 18.50 10.57 18.29
CA GLY A 91 19.32 10.15 19.42
C GLY A 91 18.79 8.87 20.09
N ALA A 92 18.14 7.99 19.33
CA ALA A 92 17.68 6.68 19.77
C ALA A 92 18.71 5.59 19.38
N GLU A 93 18.74 4.49 20.10
CA GLU A 93 19.59 3.36 19.74
C GLU A 93 19.03 2.58 18.54
N ARG A 94 17.70 2.57 18.41
CA ARG A 94 17.01 1.86 17.32
C ARG A 94 15.72 2.56 16.93
N THR A 95 15.25 2.28 15.71
CA THR A 95 13.90 2.63 15.24
C THR A 95 13.06 1.36 15.12
N CYS A 96 11.81 1.41 15.56
CA CYS A 96 10.89 0.27 15.56
C CYS A 96 10.76 -0.34 14.16
N PRO A 97 11.21 -1.60 13.95
CA PRO A 97 11.20 -2.23 12.62
C PRO A 97 9.78 -2.47 12.12
N LEU A 98 8.87 -2.85 13.02
CA LEU A 98 7.47 -3.14 12.67
C LEU A 98 6.77 -1.88 12.15
N MET A 99 6.88 -0.77 12.86
CA MET A 99 6.25 0.49 12.46
C MET A 99 6.87 1.03 11.18
N THR A 100 8.21 1.00 11.06
CA THR A 100 8.90 1.44 9.82
C THR A 100 8.42 0.64 8.62
N GLY A 101 8.39 -0.69 8.70
CA GLY A 101 7.92 -1.55 7.61
C GLY A 101 6.46 -1.28 7.22
N MET A 102 5.60 -1.05 8.21
CA MET A 102 4.19 -0.70 7.99
C MET A 102 4.07 0.67 7.30
N PHE A 103 4.82 1.67 7.75
CA PHE A 103 4.73 3.02 7.20
C PHE A 103 5.32 3.11 5.79
N VAL A 104 6.42 2.44 5.51
CA VAL A 104 6.94 2.31 4.13
C VAL A 104 5.88 1.71 3.19
N LYS A 105 5.14 0.70 3.65
CA LYS A 105 4.03 0.13 2.88
C LYS A 105 2.89 1.13 2.68
N ILE A 106 2.56 1.92 3.69
CA ILE A 106 1.56 3.00 3.58
C ILE A 106 2.01 4.04 2.54
N LEU A 107 3.26 4.49 2.60
CA LEU A 107 3.80 5.46 1.63
C LEU A 107 3.77 4.91 0.19
N ALA A 108 4.11 3.64 0.01
CA ALA A 108 4.00 2.97 -1.29
C ALA A 108 2.56 2.94 -1.79
N GLY A 109 1.59 2.71 -0.90
CA GLY A 109 0.16 2.76 -1.20
C GLY A 109 -0.31 4.16 -1.60
N VAL A 110 0.15 5.19 -0.89
CA VAL A 110 -0.17 6.59 -1.21
C VAL A 110 0.38 6.98 -2.59
N VAL A 111 1.60 6.58 -2.92
CA VAL A 111 2.17 6.82 -4.25
C VAL A 111 1.38 6.07 -5.33
N ALA A 112 0.93 4.85 -5.06
CA ALA A 112 0.07 4.12 -5.98
C ALA A 112 -1.30 4.82 -6.19
N GLU A 113 -1.89 5.40 -5.13
CA GLU A 113 -3.09 6.25 -5.25
C GLU A 113 -2.84 7.50 -6.09
N ASP A 114 -1.70 8.19 -5.88
CA ASP A 114 -1.33 9.37 -6.66
C ASP A 114 -1.28 9.03 -8.15
N LEU A 115 -0.63 7.93 -8.52
CA LEU A 115 -0.54 7.46 -9.90
C LEU A 115 -1.90 7.08 -10.48
N ALA A 116 -2.74 6.36 -9.73
CA ALA A 116 -4.08 5.99 -10.16
C ALA A 116 -4.97 7.21 -10.42
N GLN A 117 -4.72 8.30 -9.71
CA GLN A 117 -5.40 9.59 -9.86
C GLN A 117 -4.67 10.55 -10.81
N ARG A 118 -3.65 10.08 -11.54
CA ARG A 118 -2.83 10.86 -12.47
C ARG A 118 -2.17 12.08 -11.81
N ARG A 119 -1.84 11.95 -10.51
CA ARG A 119 -1.08 12.96 -9.76
C ARG A 119 0.41 12.61 -9.77
N GLN A 120 1.23 13.64 -9.55
CA GLN A 120 2.65 13.42 -9.30
C GLN A 120 2.85 12.71 -7.96
N PRO A 121 3.73 11.70 -7.90
CA PRO A 121 4.08 11.04 -6.67
C PRO A 121 4.61 12.01 -5.61
N ARG A 122 4.06 11.97 -4.42
CA ARG A 122 4.46 12.85 -3.32
C ARG A 122 5.87 12.59 -2.81
N TRP A 123 6.31 11.32 -2.84
CA TRP A 123 7.61 10.90 -2.34
C TRP A 123 8.28 9.88 -3.26
N PRO A 124 9.63 9.87 -3.35
CA PRO A 124 10.37 8.96 -4.21
C PRO A 124 10.52 7.56 -3.59
N VAL A 125 9.39 6.90 -3.25
CA VAL A 125 9.37 5.58 -2.59
C VAL A 125 10.04 4.50 -3.43
N TRP A 126 10.19 4.69 -4.75
CA TRP A 126 10.93 3.77 -5.62
C TRP A 126 12.41 3.67 -5.28
N ARG A 127 12.99 4.64 -4.55
CA ARG A 127 14.39 4.63 -4.10
C ARG A 127 14.61 3.73 -2.88
N LEU A 128 13.53 3.26 -2.22
CA LEU A 128 13.65 2.31 -1.12
C LEU A 128 13.77 0.88 -1.65
N VAL A 129 14.71 0.12 -1.07
CA VAL A 129 14.98 -1.27 -1.40
C VAL A 129 15.00 -2.13 -0.13
N ASN A 130 14.89 -3.44 -0.28
CA ASN A 130 15.18 -4.37 0.79
C ASN A 130 16.68 -4.36 1.10
N ASP A 131 17.09 -4.88 2.25
CA ASP A 131 18.50 -4.90 2.69
C ASP A 131 19.43 -5.66 1.74
N ASN A 132 18.89 -6.60 0.97
CA ASN A 132 19.62 -7.30 -0.09
C ASN A 132 19.59 -6.59 -1.45
N GLY A 133 19.14 -5.35 -1.52
CA GLY A 133 19.03 -4.54 -2.73
C GLY A 133 17.85 -4.89 -3.64
N THR A 134 16.98 -5.83 -3.27
CA THR A 134 15.82 -6.19 -4.10
C THR A 134 14.66 -5.21 -3.92
N LEU A 135 13.84 -5.05 -4.97
CA LEU A 135 12.58 -4.35 -4.87
C LEU A 135 11.52 -5.28 -4.28
N SER A 136 10.87 -4.84 -3.19
CA SER A 136 9.81 -5.61 -2.54
C SER A 136 8.64 -5.86 -3.51
N THR A 137 8.16 -7.09 -3.57
CA THR A 137 6.97 -7.48 -4.36
C THR A 137 5.68 -7.40 -3.55
N THR A 138 5.77 -7.14 -2.24
CA THR A 138 4.63 -7.11 -1.33
C THR A 138 4.07 -5.70 -1.09
N TRP A 139 4.71 -4.67 -1.65
CA TRP A 139 4.23 -3.30 -1.52
C TRP A 139 3.12 -3.01 -2.54
N PRO A 140 2.18 -2.11 -2.19
CA PRO A 140 1.09 -1.73 -3.10
C PRO A 140 1.55 -1.05 -4.40
N LEU A 141 2.78 -0.50 -4.41
CA LEU A 141 3.37 0.13 -5.58
C LEU A 141 4.05 -0.91 -6.46
N ASP A 142 3.68 -0.93 -7.73
CA ASP A 142 4.17 -1.91 -8.71
C ASP A 142 5.71 -1.91 -8.83
N ALA A 143 6.29 -3.12 -8.84
CA ALA A 143 7.73 -3.28 -8.87
C ALA A 143 8.36 -2.88 -10.22
N LEU A 144 7.62 -3.04 -11.34
CA LEU A 144 8.09 -2.61 -12.66
C LEU A 144 8.12 -1.07 -12.74
N TYR A 145 7.08 -0.40 -12.22
CA TYR A 145 7.09 1.06 -12.12
C TYR A 145 8.31 1.56 -11.35
N ARG A 146 8.59 0.98 -10.18
CA ARG A 146 9.74 1.34 -9.33
C ARG A 146 11.07 1.09 -10.07
N ALA A 147 11.19 -0.04 -10.76
CA ALA A 147 12.39 -0.36 -11.56
C ALA A 147 12.57 0.63 -12.72
N THR A 148 11.50 1.04 -13.38
CA THR A 148 11.54 2.04 -14.45
C THR A 148 12.03 3.39 -13.91
N ARG A 149 11.47 3.86 -12.79
CA ARG A 149 11.88 5.12 -12.16
C ARG A 149 13.36 5.11 -11.76
N LEU A 150 13.84 4.01 -11.17
CA LEU A 150 15.25 3.86 -10.80
C LEU A 150 16.18 3.89 -12.01
N ARG A 151 15.79 3.25 -13.12
CA ARG A 151 16.57 3.29 -14.37
C ARG A 151 16.62 4.68 -14.99
N GLU A 152 15.53 5.43 -14.95
CA GLU A 152 15.47 6.83 -15.38
C GLU A 152 16.44 7.71 -14.57
N GLU A 153 16.69 7.36 -13.32
CA GLU A 153 17.65 7.99 -12.44
C GLU A 153 19.09 7.43 -12.59
N GLY A 154 19.32 6.51 -13.53
CA GLY A 154 20.64 5.95 -13.81
C GLY A 154 21.04 4.75 -12.95
N VAL A 155 20.14 4.24 -12.09
CA VAL A 155 20.43 3.06 -11.26
C VAL A 155 20.44 1.79 -12.11
N LYS A 156 21.54 1.02 -12.01
CA LYS A 156 21.65 -0.27 -12.70
C LYS A 156 20.82 -1.33 -11.98
N LEU A 157 19.99 -2.04 -12.72
CA LEU A 157 19.12 -3.08 -12.20
C LEU A 157 19.28 -4.39 -12.95
N GLY A 158 19.31 -5.49 -12.22
CA GLY A 158 19.25 -6.85 -12.70
C GLY A 158 18.03 -7.61 -12.20
N ARG A 159 18.02 -8.93 -12.43
CA ARG A 159 17.01 -9.85 -11.88
C ARG A 159 17.70 -10.86 -10.98
N ARG A 160 17.11 -11.12 -9.81
CA ARG A 160 17.52 -12.17 -8.90
C ARG A 160 16.28 -12.89 -8.36
N ALA A 161 16.21 -14.19 -8.56
CA ALA A 161 15.08 -15.01 -8.12
C ALA A 161 13.70 -14.39 -8.47
N GLY A 162 13.57 -13.85 -9.70
CA GLY A 162 12.32 -13.23 -10.18
C GLY A 162 12.08 -11.78 -9.74
N ALA A 163 12.82 -11.28 -8.76
CA ALA A 163 12.72 -9.88 -8.29
C ALA A 163 13.71 -8.95 -9.01
N TRP A 164 13.38 -7.67 -9.11
CA TRP A 164 14.33 -6.63 -9.50
C TRP A 164 15.33 -6.39 -8.37
N GLN A 165 16.60 -6.25 -8.72
CA GLN A 165 17.68 -5.99 -7.77
C GLN A 165 18.59 -4.88 -8.28
N VAL A 166 18.97 -3.97 -7.38
CA VAL A 166 19.99 -2.96 -7.64
C VAL A 166 21.35 -3.66 -7.75
N LEU A 167 22.07 -3.36 -8.81
CA LEU A 167 23.42 -3.87 -9.04
C LEU A 167 24.47 -2.92 -8.47
N PRO A 168 25.62 -3.43 -8.00
CA PRO A 168 26.73 -2.58 -7.60
C PRO A 168 27.16 -1.66 -8.74
N THR A 169 27.57 -0.45 -8.39
CA THR A 169 28.21 0.51 -9.30
C THR A 169 29.68 0.19 -9.47
#